data_e833681d3357f27b49e5d8d666d6fe0b
#
_entry.id   e833681d3357f27b49e5d8d666d6fe0b
#
_cell.length_a   1.000
_cell.length_b   1.000
_cell.length_c   1.000
_cell.angle_alpha   90.00
_cell.angle_beta   90.00
_cell.angle_gamma   90.00
#
_symmetry.space_group_name_H-M   'P 1'
#
loop_
_entity.id
_entity.type
_entity.pdbx_description
1 polymer ?
#
loop_
_entity_poly.entity_id
_entity_poly.type
_entity_poly.pdbx_seq_one_letter_code
_entity_poly.pdbx_strand_id
1 'polypeptide(L)'
;MGITIRYLAHASFQIKTADQNVYIDPSTKGTGLKKDHFQPADLILVTHGHDDHCDKDLLKKIRKFGSPVIAPENLKKELKGMAVWDLSPGQFMKMATSEGTFWATEAYNVKRFRSPGKPFHPKGFGVGYILKIGDKKIYHAGDTDLIPEMEKIADADIDIALLPSGDTYTMDVNEAAEAALMIKPKIAIPMHLKGADPTIFKEKVESQSDIIVVILGEGEEYTLD
;
A
#
# COMPACT_ATOMS: atom_id res chain seq x y z
N MET A 1 -21.80 -3.94 2.93
CA MET A 1 -20.80 -4.68 3.76
C MET A 1 -19.67 -3.70 4.05
N GLY A 2 -19.52 -3.24 5.30
CA GLY A 2 -18.50 -2.25 5.65
C GLY A 2 -17.08 -2.82 5.50
N ILE A 3 -16.17 -2.04 4.93
CA ILE A 3 -14.74 -2.34 4.85
C ILE A 3 -14.03 -1.44 5.86
N THR A 4 -13.32 -2.02 6.80
CA THR A 4 -12.53 -1.24 7.75
C THR A 4 -11.06 -1.27 7.33
N ILE A 5 -10.48 -0.08 7.20
CA ILE A 5 -9.06 0.13 6.89
C ILE A 5 -8.40 0.64 8.15
N ARG A 6 -7.47 -0.13 8.68
CA ARG A 6 -6.68 0.24 9.86
C ARG A 6 -5.26 0.58 9.44
N TYR A 7 -4.83 1.78 9.77
CA TYR A 7 -3.44 2.17 9.65
C TYR A 7 -2.65 1.59 10.82
N LEU A 8 -1.72 0.70 10.56
CA LEU A 8 -0.93 0.08 11.62
C LEU A 8 0.27 0.93 11.99
N ALA A 9 1.14 1.21 11.02
CA ALA A 9 2.27 2.13 11.10
C ALA A 9 2.96 2.19 9.73
N HIS A 10 3.68 3.25 9.43
CA HIS A 10 4.54 3.40 8.27
C HIS A 10 3.77 3.27 6.94
N ALA A 11 3.88 2.12 6.25
CA ALA A 11 3.08 1.76 5.07
C ALA A 11 2.22 0.51 5.31
N SER A 12 2.12 0.06 6.58
CA SER A 12 1.43 -1.16 6.96
C SER A 12 -0.05 -0.89 7.21
N PHE A 13 -0.91 -1.60 6.49
CA PHE A 13 -2.36 -1.52 6.64
C PHE A 13 -3.00 -2.89 6.86
N GLN A 14 -4.06 -2.89 7.64
CA GLN A 14 -4.99 -4.01 7.77
C GLN A 14 -6.33 -3.62 7.17
N ILE A 15 -6.85 -4.45 6.26
CA ILE A 15 -8.15 -4.29 5.63
C ILE A 15 -9.03 -5.43 6.10
N LYS A 16 -10.11 -5.11 6.78
CA LYS A 16 -11.07 -6.08 7.32
C LYS A 16 -12.40 -5.98 6.60
N THR A 17 -12.94 -7.12 6.25
CA THR A 17 -14.34 -7.32 5.88
C THR A 17 -15.01 -8.23 6.92
N ALA A 18 -16.29 -8.58 6.73
CA ALA A 18 -16.97 -9.53 7.61
C ALA A 18 -16.23 -10.88 7.68
N ASP A 19 -15.63 -11.34 6.57
CA ASP A 19 -15.11 -12.69 6.42
C ASP A 19 -13.59 -12.74 6.19
N GLN A 20 -12.92 -11.60 6.02
CA GLN A 20 -11.51 -11.57 5.62
C GLN A 20 -10.68 -10.55 6.40
N ASN A 21 -9.44 -10.94 6.62
CA ASN A 21 -8.40 -10.12 7.21
C ASN A 21 -7.20 -10.07 6.26
N VAL A 22 -7.05 -8.95 5.58
CA VAL A 22 -6.02 -8.71 4.57
C VAL A 22 -4.99 -7.74 5.12
N TYR A 23 -3.71 -8.02 4.92
CA TYR A 23 -2.64 -7.08 5.25
C TYR A 23 -1.91 -6.61 3.99
N ILE A 24 -1.50 -5.34 4.00
CA ILE A 24 -0.54 -4.79 3.05
C ILE A 24 0.69 -4.38 3.85
N ASP A 25 1.86 -4.84 3.43
CA ASP A 25 3.17 -4.56 4.02
C ASP A 25 3.23 -4.71 5.55
N PRO A 26 2.75 -5.84 6.12
CA PRO A 26 2.82 -6.02 7.57
C PRO A 26 4.29 -6.21 8.00
N SER A 27 4.78 -5.31 8.86
CA SER A 27 6.14 -5.37 9.39
C SER A 27 6.23 -4.89 10.83
N THR A 28 7.11 -5.54 11.59
CA THR A 28 7.57 -5.07 12.90
C THR A 28 8.88 -4.31 12.81
N LYS A 29 9.51 -4.28 11.63
CA LYS A 29 10.82 -3.66 11.43
C LYS A 29 10.68 -2.17 11.16
N GLY A 30 11.34 -1.34 11.97
CA GLY A 30 11.27 0.11 11.80
C GLY A 30 9.92 0.78 12.09
N THR A 31 8.92 0.01 12.57
CA THR A 31 7.54 0.47 12.78
C THR A 31 7.15 0.64 14.25
N GLY A 32 7.95 0.13 15.19
CA GLY A 32 7.57 0.08 16.61
C GLY A 32 6.50 -0.98 16.95
N LEU A 33 5.92 -1.64 15.96
CA LEU A 33 4.90 -2.67 16.16
C LEU A 33 5.51 -3.95 16.71
N LYS A 34 4.70 -4.69 17.47
CA LYS A 34 5.01 -6.04 17.98
C LYS A 34 4.17 -7.08 17.26
N LYS A 35 4.63 -8.33 17.26
CA LYS A 35 3.91 -9.44 16.61
C LYS A 35 2.47 -9.62 17.12
N ASP A 36 2.20 -9.23 18.35
CA ASP A 36 0.89 -9.36 18.99
C ASP A 36 -0.14 -8.32 18.51
N HIS A 37 0.31 -7.30 17.79
CA HIS A 37 -0.58 -6.33 17.14
C HIS A 37 -1.24 -6.89 15.86
N PHE A 38 -0.79 -8.05 15.39
CA PHE A 38 -1.27 -8.68 14.18
C PHE A 38 -2.13 -9.91 14.44
N GLN A 39 -3.28 -9.97 13.82
CA GLN A 39 -4.18 -11.12 13.82
C GLN A 39 -3.84 -12.08 12.66
N PRO A 40 -4.35 -13.33 12.69
CA PRO A 40 -4.16 -14.24 11.57
C PRO A 40 -4.69 -13.67 10.24
N ALA A 41 -3.88 -13.74 9.18
CA ALA A 41 -4.14 -13.18 7.86
C ALA A 41 -4.76 -14.21 6.90
N ASP A 42 -5.81 -13.81 6.20
CA ASP A 42 -6.38 -14.55 5.08
C ASP A 42 -5.62 -14.28 3.77
N LEU A 43 -5.04 -13.11 3.65
CA LEU A 43 -4.22 -12.67 2.53
C LEU A 43 -3.17 -11.68 3.02
N ILE A 44 -1.98 -11.73 2.43
CA ILE A 44 -0.94 -10.73 2.63
C ILE A 44 -0.47 -10.24 1.27
N LEU A 45 -0.40 -8.92 1.11
CA LEU A 45 0.23 -8.27 -0.03
C LEU A 45 1.53 -7.63 0.44
N VAL A 46 2.59 -7.82 -0.34
CA VAL A 46 3.91 -7.21 -0.09
C VAL A 46 4.28 -6.39 -1.32
N THR A 47 4.52 -5.09 -1.13
CA THR A 47 4.82 -4.19 -2.23
C THR A 47 6.26 -4.35 -2.73
N HIS A 48 7.22 -4.55 -1.82
CA HIS A 48 8.64 -4.72 -2.16
C HIS A 48 9.44 -5.34 -0.99
N GLY A 49 10.73 -5.57 -1.20
CA GLY A 49 11.58 -6.39 -0.33
C GLY A 49 12.32 -5.66 0.80
N HIS A 50 12.08 -4.38 1.08
CA HIS A 50 12.68 -3.75 2.24
C HIS A 50 12.06 -4.29 3.54
N ASP A 51 12.85 -4.39 4.60
CA ASP A 51 12.45 -5.04 5.86
C ASP A 51 11.24 -4.36 6.54
N ASP A 52 11.08 -3.04 6.38
CA ASP A 52 9.96 -2.27 6.90
C ASP A 52 8.64 -2.49 6.14
N HIS A 53 8.67 -3.24 5.03
CA HIS A 53 7.50 -3.69 4.24
C HIS A 53 7.37 -5.22 4.18
N CYS A 54 8.48 -5.97 4.25
CA CYS A 54 8.53 -7.42 4.08
C CYS A 54 9.20 -8.11 5.28
N ASP A 55 8.55 -8.16 6.44
CA ASP A 55 9.02 -8.89 7.61
C ASP A 55 8.71 -10.39 7.50
N LYS A 56 9.66 -11.14 6.95
CA LYS A 56 9.51 -12.59 6.65
C LYS A 56 9.11 -13.43 7.86
N ASP A 57 9.58 -13.08 9.06
CA ASP A 57 9.25 -13.82 10.28
C ASP A 57 7.82 -13.51 10.75
N LEU A 58 7.39 -12.25 10.58
CA LEU A 58 6.01 -11.87 10.83
C LEU A 58 5.07 -12.53 9.83
N LEU A 59 5.38 -12.48 8.51
CA LEU A 59 4.56 -13.10 7.47
C LEU A 59 4.29 -14.57 7.75
N LYS A 60 5.34 -15.33 8.12
CA LYS A 60 5.21 -16.75 8.50
C LYS A 60 4.30 -16.94 9.70
N LYS A 61 4.39 -16.06 10.70
CA LYS A 61 3.63 -16.16 11.94
C LYS A 61 2.15 -15.86 11.76
N ILE A 62 1.82 -14.80 11.01
CA ILE A 62 0.43 -14.33 10.91
C ILE A 62 -0.36 -15.01 9.78
N ARG A 63 0.31 -15.59 8.80
CA ARG A 63 -0.34 -16.27 7.68
C ARG A 63 -1.10 -17.51 8.17
N LYS A 64 -2.40 -17.60 7.90
CA LYS A 64 -3.16 -18.84 8.09
C LYS A 64 -2.65 -19.95 7.14
N PHE A 65 -2.86 -21.20 7.52
CA PHE A 65 -2.53 -22.32 6.62
C PHE A 65 -3.30 -22.20 5.29
N GLY A 66 -2.58 -22.27 4.17
CA GLY A 66 -3.17 -22.12 2.83
C GLY A 66 -3.35 -20.68 2.35
N SER A 67 -3.25 -19.68 3.21
CA SER A 67 -3.36 -18.27 2.78
C SER A 67 -2.19 -17.86 1.90
N PRO A 68 -2.44 -17.20 0.75
CA PRO A 68 -1.38 -16.74 -0.14
C PRO A 68 -0.67 -15.49 0.40
N VAL A 69 0.56 -15.31 -0.05
CA VAL A 69 1.27 -14.04 -0.05
C VAL A 69 1.38 -13.59 -1.50
N ILE A 70 0.83 -12.42 -1.83
CA ILE A 70 1.01 -11.80 -3.16
C ILE A 70 2.19 -10.84 -3.05
N ALA A 71 3.15 -10.96 -3.97
CA ALA A 71 4.38 -10.17 -3.96
C ALA A 71 4.93 -10.01 -5.37
N PRO A 72 5.78 -9.02 -5.66
CA PRO A 72 6.50 -8.97 -6.93
C PRO A 72 7.42 -10.19 -7.12
N GLU A 73 7.62 -10.58 -8.39
CA GLU A 73 8.34 -11.81 -8.77
C GLU A 73 9.74 -11.93 -8.14
N ASN A 74 10.45 -10.82 -8.00
CA ASN A 74 11.79 -10.79 -7.42
C ASN A 74 11.84 -11.28 -5.96
N LEU A 75 10.71 -11.25 -5.22
CA LEU A 75 10.63 -11.74 -3.84
C LEU A 75 10.35 -13.24 -3.72
N LYS A 76 10.02 -13.92 -4.80
CA LYS A 76 9.66 -15.34 -4.79
C LYS A 76 10.72 -16.25 -4.15
N LYS A 77 12.00 -15.96 -4.40
CA LYS A 77 13.11 -16.71 -3.80
C LYS A 77 13.27 -16.41 -2.30
N GLU A 78 13.07 -15.18 -1.91
CA GLU A 78 13.23 -14.72 -0.53
C GLU A 78 12.10 -15.21 0.38
N LEU A 79 10.90 -15.33 -0.16
CA LEU A 79 9.70 -15.82 0.53
C LEU A 79 9.49 -17.34 0.36
N LYS A 80 10.57 -18.07 0.00
CA LYS A 80 10.53 -19.53 -0.15
C LYS A 80 9.96 -20.22 1.10
N GLY A 81 9.05 -21.16 0.88
CA GLY A 81 8.34 -21.89 1.96
C GLY A 81 6.99 -21.25 2.36
N MET A 82 6.62 -20.15 1.73
CA MET A 82 5.26 -19.62 1.75
C MET A 82 4.57 -19.87 0.40
N ALA A 83 3.23 -19.87 0.38
CA ALA A 83 2.46 -19.90 -0.88
C ALA A 83 2.52 -18.51 -1.52
N VAL A 84 3.59 -18.23 -2.27
CA VAL A 84 3.79 -16.94 -2.93
C VAL A 84 3.20 -16.97 -4.32
N TRP A 85 2.31 -16.02 -4.59
CA TRP A 85 1.75 -15.75 -5.91
C TRP A 85 2.34 -14.44 -6.41
N ASP A 86 3.11 -14.52 -7.47
CA ASP A 86 3.76 -13.33 -8.03
C ASP A 86 2.80 -12.51 -8.90
N LEU A 87 2.91 -11.19 -8.79
CA LEU A 87 2.12 -10.26 -9.55
C LEU A 87 3.02 -9.09 -10.00
N SER A 88 3.11 -8.89 -11.32
CA SER A 88 3.87 -7.81 -11.94
C SER A 88 2.96 -6.67 -12.38
N PRO A 89 3.47 -5.44 -12.55
CA PRO A 89 2.67 -4.30 -13.00
C PRO A 89 1.86 -4.62 -14.26
N GLY A 90 0.59 -4.21 -14.25
CA GLY A 90 -0.38 -4.50 -15.33
C GLY A 90 -1.06 -5.86 -15.25
N GLN A 91 -0.61 -6.76 -14.39
CA GLN A 91 -1.27 -8.03 -14.14
C GLN A 91 -2.35 -7.91 -13.06
N PHE A 92 -3.29 -8.84 -13.07
CA PHE A 92 -4.32 -8.96 -12.04
C PHE A 92 -4.55 -10.41 -11.62
N MET A 93 -5.11 -10.56 -10.42
CA MET A 93 -5.48 -11.85 -9.85
C MET A 93 -6.86 -11.76 -9.20
N LYS A 94 -7.68 -12.80 -9.35
CA LYS A 94 -8.95 -12.97 -8.63
C LYS A 94 -8.79 -14.05 -7.57
N MET A 95 -9.27 -13.77 -6.37
CA MET A 95 -9.36 -14.80 -5.33
C MET A 95 -10.61 -15.65 -5.53
N ALA A 96 -10.45 -16.98 -5.52
CA ALA A 96 -11.58 -17.89 -5.67
C ALA A 96 -12.54 -17.90 -4.47
N THR A 97 -12.05 -17.53 -3.28
CA THR A 97 -12.80 -17.58 -2.00
C THR A 97 -13.34 -16.23 -1.54
N SER A 98 -13.03 -15.16 -2.28
CA SER A 98 -13.49 -13.81 -2.00
C SER A 98 -13.86 -13.10 -3.29
N GLU A 99 -14.76 -12.13 -3.21
CA GLU A 99 -15.07 -11.24 -4.35
C GLU A 99 -13.91 -10.26 -4.66
N GLY A 100 -12.69 -10.55 -4.15
CA GLY A 100 -11.51 -9.71 -4.27
C GLY A 100 -10.83 -9.89 -5.63
N THR A 101 -10.47 -8.76 -6.25
CA THR A 101 -9.57 -8.70 -7.40
C THR A 101 -8.43 -7.75 -7.08
N PHE A 102 -7.21 -8.15 -7.41
CA PHE A 102 -5.98 -7.41 -7.12
C PHE A 102 -5.26 -7.13 -8.43
N TRP A 103 -4.87 -5.89 -8.65
CA TRP A 103 -4.01 -5.46 -9.77
C TRP A 103 -2.71 -4.93 -9.20
N ALA A 104 -1.59 -5.30 -9.80
CA ALA A 104 -0.31 -4.65 -9.53
C ALA A 104 -0.13 -3.43 -10.43
N THR A 105 0.39 -2.36 -9.85
CA THR A 105 0.73 -1.10 -10.53
C THR A 105 2.23 -0.85 -10.45
N GLU A 106 2.75 0.04 -11.28
CA GLU A 106 4.13 0.51 -11.16
C GLU A 106 4.33 1.27 -9.84
N ALA A 107 5.51 1.07 -9.24
CA ALA A 107 5.98 1.81 -8.08
C ALA A 107 7.52 1.90 -8.14
N TYR A 108 8.08 3.10 -8.33
CA TYR A 108 9.53 3.30 -8.44
C TYR A 108 9.94 4.76 -8.23
N ASN A 109 11.25 4.98 -8.04
CA ASN A 109 11.80 6.33 -7.90
C ASN A 109 12.36 6.87 -9.21
N VAL A 110 12.05 8.15 -9.45
CA VAL A 110 12.62 8.98 -10.53
C VAL A 110 13.43 10.16 -10.00
N LYS A 111 13.28 10.51 -8.70
CA LYS A 111 13.96 11.63 -8.02
C LYS A 111 14.76 11.20 -6.80
N ARG A 112 14.39 10.12 -6.09
CA ARG A 112 15.02 9.68 -4.85
C ARG A 112 16.08 8.63 -5.13
N PHE A 113 17.34 9.00 -4.90
CA PHE A 113 18.50 8.17 -5.22
C PHE A 113 19.41 8.02 -4.00
N ARG A 114 19.91 6.80 -3.78
CA ARG A 114 20.99 6.52 -2.79
C ARG A 114 22.30 7.14 -3.20
N SER A 115 22.55 7.20 -4.51
CA SER A 115 23.73 7.81 -5.15
C SER A 115 23.38 8.03 -6.64
N PRO A 116 24.17 8.80 -7.40
CA PRO A 116 23.90 9.05 -8.81
C PRO A 116 23.60 7.77 -9.59
N GLY A 117 22.45 7.72 -10.26
CA GLY A 117 22.00 6.57 -11.05
C GLY A 117 21.53 5.35 -10.26
N LYS A 118 21.44 5.42 -8.91
CA LYS A 118 20.99 4.31 -8.06
C LYS A 118 19.77 4.72 -7.23
N PRO A 119 18.56 4.62 -7.75
CA PRO A 119 17.35 4.94 -7.00
C PRO A 119 17.19 4.03 -5.78
N PHE A 120 16.44 4.48 -4.75
CA PHE A 120 16.08 3.63 -3.62
C PHE A 120 15.19 2.47 -4.05
N HIS A 121 14.23 2.75 -4.95
CA HIS A 121 13.31 1.78 -5.54
C HIS A 121 13.43 1.85 -7.06
N PRO A 122 14.31 1.04 -7.70
CA PRO A 122 14.40 1.01 -9.16
C PRO A 122 13.14 0.42 -9.77
N LYS A 123 12.80 0.81 -11.02
CA LYS A 123 11.65 0.25 -11.75
C LYS A 123 11.75 -1.27 -11.81
N GLY A 124 10.63 -1.96 -11.47
CA GLY A 124 10.56 -3.42 -11.37
C GLY A 124 11.05 -4.00 -10.03
N PHE A 125 11.47 -3.16 -9.07
CA PHE A 125 11.84 -3.61 -7.72
C PHE A 125 10.61 -3.83 -6.83
N GLY A 126 9.61 -2.98 -6.94
CA GLY A 126 8.37 -3.01 -6.17
C GLY A 126 7.15 -2.76 -7.03
N VAL A 127 5.99 -2.87 -6.40
CA VAL A 127 4.67 -2.64 -7.00
C VAL A 127 3.77 -1.86 -6.04
N GLY A 128 2.82 -1.10 -6.58
CA GLY A 128 1.61 -0.73 -5.87
C GLY A 128 0.52 -1.76 -6.11
N TYR A 129 -0.59 -1.66 -5.37
CA TYR A 129 -1.74 -2.56 -5.52
C TYR A 129 -3.05 -1.77 -5.60
N ILE A 130 -3.93 -2.17 -6.51
CA ILE A 130 -5.35 -1.83 -6.46
C ILE A 130 -6.10 -3.07 -5.98
N LEU A 131 -6.81 -2.95 -4.86
CA LEU A 131 -7.66 -3.99 -4.31
C LEU A 131 -9.10 -3.63 -4.58
N LYS A 132 -9.83 -4.49 -5.30
CA LYS A 132 -11.29 -4.41 -5.38
C LYS A 132 -11.89 -5.43 -4.41
N ILE A 133 -12.70 -4.97 -3.49
CA ILE A 133 -13.44 -5.78 -2.50
C ILE A 133 -14.90 -5.34 -2.58
N GLY A 134 -15.78 -6.24 -3.03
CA GLY A 134 -17.13 -5.86 -3.40
C GLY A 134 -17.13 -4.83 -4.54
N ASP A 135 -17.75 -3.68 -4.31
CA ASP A 135 -17.76 -2.54 -5.24
C ASP A 135 -16.65 -1.50 -4.96
N LYS A 136 -15.97 -1.60 -3.85
CA LYS A 136 -14.95 -0.61 -3.40
C LYS A 136 -13.55 -0.94 -3.93
N LYS A 137 -12.79 0.11 -4.25
CA LYS A 137 -11.41 0.00 -4.74
C LYS A 137 -10.45 0.81 -3.87
N ILE A 138 -9.44 0.14 -3.36
CA ILE A 138 -8.41 0.71 -2.51
C ILE A 138 -7.09 0.63 -3.28
N TYR A 139 -6.42 1.76 -3.47
CA TYR A 139 -5.10 1.84 -4.06
C TYR A 139 -4.04 2.06 -2.97
N HIS A 140 -3.06 1.19 -2.90
CA HIS A 140 -1.85 1.36 -2.08
C HIS A 140 -0.67 1.57 -3.03
N ALA A 141 -0.08 2.75 -3.00
CA ALA A 141 0.93 3.12 -3.99
C ALA A 141 2.26 2.38 -3.84
N GLY A 142 2.52 1.76 -2.67
CA GLY A 142 3.85 1.26 -2.33
C GLY A 142 4.83 2.41 -2.16
N ASP A 143 6.13 2.10 -2.19
CA ASP A 143 7.18 3.12 -2.15
C ASP A 143 7.49 3.60 -3.57
N THR A 144 7.13 4.84 -3.84
CA THR A 144 7.24 5.43 -5.18
C THR A 144 7.43 6.95 -5.12
N ASP A 145 8.00 7.50 -6.16
CA ASP A 145 7.87 8.92 -6.50
C ASP A 145 6.58 9.16 -7.28
N LEU A 146 6.26 10.43 -7.57
CA LEU A 146 5.21 10.79 -8.53
C LEU A 146 5.65 10.34 -9.94
N ILE A 147 4.95 9.37 -10.50
CA ILE A 147 5.26 8.74 -11.79
C ILE A 147 4.12 8.92 -12.79
N PRO A 148 4.41 8.98 -14.10
CA PRO A 148 3.39 9.21 -15.13
C PRO A 148 2.29 8.13 -15.17
N GLU A 149 2.63 6.90 -14.79
CA GLU A 149 1.69 5.78 -14.77
C GLU A 149 0.50 5.98 -13.81
N MET A 150 0.62 6.92 -12.86
CA MET A 150 -0.48 7.27 -11.94
C MET A 150 -1.68 7.90 -12.65
N GLU A 151 -1.50 8.54 -13.82
CA GLU A 151 -2.60 9.03 -14.63
C GLU A 151 -3.60 7.92 -15.01
N LYS A 152 -3.09 6.72 -15.29
CA LYS A 152 -3.93 5.56 -15.65
C LYS A 152 -4.71 5.00 -14.47
N ILE A 153 -4.31 5.32 -13.25
CA ILE A 153 -5.02 4.86 -12.03
C ILE A 153 -6.33 5.64 -11.87
N ALA A 154 -6.41 6.86 -12.39
CA ALA A 154 -7.65 7.65 -12.40
C ALA A 154 -8.80 6.91 -13.10
N ASP A 155 -8.52 6.14 -14.16
CA ASP A 155 -9.54 5.36 -14.90
C ASP A 155 -10.13 4.20 -14.07
N ALA A 156 -9.52 3.90 -12.93
CA ALA A 156 -9.97 2.81 -12.08
C ALA A 156 -11.08 3.20 -11.10
N ASP A 157 -11.47 4.47 -10.98
CA ASP A 157 -12.45 4.97 -9.99
C ASP A 157 -12.11 4.55 -8.56
N ILE A 158 -11.00 5.04 -8.05
CA ILE A 158 -10.48 4.68 -6.72
C ILE A 158 -11.32 5.31 -5.61
N ASP A 159 -11.79 4.48 -4.67
CA ASP A 159 -12.48 4.98 -3.47
C ASP A 159 -11.47 5.53 -2.45
N ILE A 160 -10.39 4.80 -2.18
CA ILE A 160 -9.34 5.23 -1.24
C ILE A 160 -7.96 5.06 -1.88
N ALA A 161 -7.13 6.12 -1.82
CA ALA A 161 -5.72 6.05 -2.17
C ALA A 161 -4.84 6.23 -0.92
N LEU A 162 -3.93 5.27 -0.69
CA LEU A 162 -2.92 5.28 0.37
C LEU A 162 -1.60 5.72 -0.28
N LEU A 163 -1.14 6.95 0.02
CA LEU A 163 -0.06 7.62 -0.70
C LEU A 163 1.14 7.92 0.22
N PRO A 164 2.36 7.46 -0.12
CA PRO A 164 3.54 7.76 0.67
C PRO A 164 3.90 9.25 0.54
N SER A 165 4.28 9.89 1.66
CA SER A 165 4.44 11.33 1.75
C SER A 165 5.67 11.76 2.58
N GLY A 166 6.67 10.87 2.72
CA GLY A 166 7.78 11.04 3.68
C GLY A 166 9.07 11.63 3.11
N ASP A 167 9.11 12.00 1.83
CA ASP A 167 10.21 12.64 1.09
C ASP A 167 11.45 11.74 0.87
N THR A 168 12.18 11.37 1.88
CA THR A 168 13.52 10.78 1.75
C THR A 168 13.61 9.59 0.77
N TYR A 169 12.61 8.73 0.75
CA TYR A 169 12.57 7.50 -0.06
C TYR A 169 11.44 7.48 -1.08
N THR A 170 10.46 8.35 -0.89
CA THR A 170 9.19 8.38 -1.60
C THR A 170 8.82 9.82 -1.93
N MET A 171 7.65 10.07 -2.46
CA MET A 171 7.09 11.42 -2.64
C MET A 171 7.19 12.24 -1.37
N ASP A 172 7.44 13.54 -1.48
CA ASP A 172 7.17 14.49 -0.41
C ASP A 172 5.65 14.81 -0.33
N VAL A 173 5.25 15.59 0.66
CA VAL A 173 3.84 15.93 0.88
C VAL A 173 3.22 16.69 -0.30
N ASN A 174 4.02 17.47 -1.05
CA ASN A 174 3.54 18.21 -2.22
C ASN A 174 3.34 17.29 -3.42
N GLU A 175 4.31 16.41 -3.69
CA GLU A 175 4.22 15.43 -4.77
C GLU A 175 3.10 14.41 -4.50
N ALA A 176 2.93 13.98 -3.24
CA ALA A 176 1.82 13.12 -2.86
C ALA A 176 0.46 13.81 -3.07
N ALA A 177 0.35 15.11 -2.80
CA ALA A 177 -0.85 15.87 -3.11
C ALA A 177 -1.10 15.97 -4.62
N GLU A 178 -0.05 16.17 -5.42
CA GLU A 178 -0.16 16.13 -6.89
C GLU A 178 -0.61 14.75 -7.39
N ALA A 179 -0.09 13.66 -6.77
CA ALA A 179 -0.54 12.30 -7.07
C ALA A 179 -2.03 12.11 -6.74
N ALA A 180 -2.50 12.61 -5.59
CA ALA A 180 -3.92 12.55 -5.24
C ALA A 180 -4.80 13.30 -6.25
N LEU A 181 -4.39 14.51 -6.65
CA LEU A 181 -5.09 15.32 -7.66
C LEU A 181 -5.08 14.67 -9.05
N MET A 182 -4.04 13.92 -9.38
CA MET A 182 -3.92 13.17 -10.64
C MET A 182 -4.80 11.92 -10.64
N ILE A 183 -4.77 11.13 -9.57
CA ILE A 183 -5.53 9.87 -9.40
C ILE A 183 -7.02 10.13 -9.18
N LYS A 184 -7.37 11.22 -8.50
CA LYS A 184 -8.74 11.64 -8.15
C LYS A 184 -9.52 10.58 -7.36
N PRO A 185 -8.96 10.03 -6.27
CA PRO A 185 -9.72 9.13 -5.42
C PRO A 185 -10.83 9.92 -4.69
N LYS A 186 -11.83 9.23 -4.15
CA LYS A 186 -12.81 9.88 -3.27
C LYS A 186 -12.17 10.29 -1.94
N ILE A 187 -11.26 9.46 -1.43
CA ILE A 187 -10.55 9.64 -0.18
C ILE A 187 -9.05 9.43 -0.40
N ALA A 188 -8.22 10.31 0.15
CA ALA A 188 -6.77 10.14 0.18
C ALA A 188 -6.26 10.04 1.62
N ILE A 189 -5.39 9.07 1.89
CA ILE A 189 -4.77 8.85 3.20
C ILE A 189 -3.26 8.92 3.01
N PRO A 190 -2.57 9.91 3.60
CA PRO A 190 -1.11 9.97 3.58
C PRO A 190 -0.54 8.88 4.50
N MET A 191 0.53 8.24 4.05
CA MET A 191 1.27 7.20 4.78
C MET A 191 2.77 7.40 4.64
N HIS A 192 3.59 6.55 5.28
CA HIS A 192 5.06 6.56 5.18
C HIS A 192 5.66 7.96 5.45
N LEU A 193 5.18 8.64 6.50
CA LEU A 193 5.41 10.07 6.70
C LEU A 193 6.86 10.42 7.08
N LYS A 194 7.60 9.53 7.79
CA LYS A 194 9.00 9.77 8.22
C LYS A 194 9.21 11.14 8.91
N GLY A 195 8.19 11.64 9.61
CA GLY A 195 8.21 12.92 10.29
C GLY A 195 7.68 14.12 9.46
N ALA A 196 7.25 13.90 8.22
CA ALA A 196 6.56 14.92 7.45
C ALA A 196 5.18 15.25 8.07
N ASP A 197 4.76 16.50 7.94
CA ASP A 197 3.46 16.96 8.45
C ASP A 197 2.34 16.65 7.43
N PRO A 198 1.43 15.70 7.74
CA PRO A 198 0.35 15.35 6.84
C PRO A 198 -0.72 16.43 6.67
N THR A 199 -0.73 17.46 7.52
CA THR A 199 -1.69 18.56 7.39
C THR A 199 -1.43 19.37 6.13
N ILE A 200 -0.17 19.51 5.71
CA ILE A 200 0.21 20.19 4.45
C ILE A 200 -0.37 19.43 3.25
N PHE A 201 -0.30 18.08 3.26
CA PHE A 201 -0.95 17.26 2.24
C PHE A 201 -2.46 17.51 2.19
N LYS A 202 -3.11 17.50 3.36
CA LYS A 202 -4.56 17.73 3.49
C LYS A 202 -4.97 19.08 2.93
N GLU A 203 -4.35 20.15 3.40
CA GLU A 203 -4.64 21.51 2.96
C GLU A 203 -4.49 21.67 1.44
N LYS A 204 -3.41 21.13 0.88
CA LYS A 204 -3.13 21.22 -0.55
C LYS A 204 -4.14 20.46 -1.41
N VAL A 205 -4.57 19.28 -1.00
CA VAL A 205 -5.53 18.46 -1.75
C VAL A 205 -6.94 19.05 -1.66
N GLU A 206 -7.41 19.34 -0.43
CA GLU A 206 -8.78 19.81 -0.19
C GLU A 206 -9.03 21.25 -0.69
N SER A 207 -7.99 22.08 -0.80
CA SER A 207 -8.12 23.41 -1.39
C SER A 207 -8.30 23.41 -2.91
N GLN A 208 -8.03 22.30 -3.60
CA GLN A 208 -8.03 22.20 -5.06
C GLN A 208 -9.01 21.15 -5.62
N SER A 209 -9.69 20.40 -4.76
CA SER A 209 -10.56 19.31 -5.16
C SER A 209 -11.59 18.96 -4.09
N ASP A 210 -12.57 18.11 -4.45
CA ASP A 210 -13.55 17.51 -3.53
C ASP A 210 -13.04 16.22 -2.88
N ILE A 211 -11.75 15.89 -3.03
CA ILE A 211 -11.13 14.71 -2.41
C ILE A 211 -11.08 14.92 -0.90
N ILE A 212 -11.63 13.99 -0.14
CA ILE A 212 -11.57 14.02 1.32
C ILE A 212 -10.22 13.46 1.77
N VAL A 213 -9.47 14.22 2.56
CA VAL A 213 -8.22 13.72 3.15
C VAL A 213 -8.45 13.28 4.59
N VAL A 214 -8.18 12.01 4.84
CA VAL A 214 -8.25 11.39 6.16
C VAL A 214 -6.82 11.16 6.66
N ILE A 215 -6.45 11.81 7.76
CA ILE A 215 -5.18 11.59 8.44
C ILE A 215 -5.43 10.58 9.56
N LEU A 216 -4.78 9.42 9.47
CA LEU A 216 -4.88 8.37 10.49
C LEU A 216 -3.61 8.34 11.33
N GLY A 217 -3.77 8.32 12.64
CA GLY A 217 -2.72 7.93 13.58
C GLY A 217 -2.51 6.41 13.60
N GLU A 218 -1.36 5.97 14.10
CA GLU A 218 -1.06 4.55 14.25
C GLU A 218 -2.14 3.85 15.11
N GLY A 219 -2.69 2.76 14.57
CA GLY A 219 -3.75 2.00 15.19
C GLY A 219 -5.17 2.51 14.92
N GLU A 220 -5.34 3.70 14.33
CA GLU A 220 -6.65 4.23 13.97
C GLU A 220 -7.25 3.53 12.75
N GLU A 221 -8.58 3.62 12.66
CA GLU A 221 -9.39 2.93 11.65
C GLU A 221 -10.27 3.91 10.90
N TYR A 222 -10.47 3.65 9.61
CA TYR A 222 -11.46 4.29 8.78
C TYR A 222 -12.41 3.24 8.21
N THR A 223 -13.73 3.44 8.32
CA THR A 223 -14.73 2.55 7.75
C THR A 223 -15.29 3.13 6.46
N LEU A 224 -15.24 2.34 5.41
CA LEU A 224 -15.81 2.63 4.09
C LEU A 224 -17.14 1.88 3.97
N ASP A 225 -18.23 2.63 3.92
CA ASP A 225 -19.61 2.13 3.78
C ASP A 225 -19.99 1.85 2.31
#